data_85447672fb4de0b43a655cdefe77c931
#
_entry.id   85447672fb4de0b43a655cdefe77c931
#
_cell.length_a   1.000
_cell.length_b   1.000
_cell.length_c   1.000
_cell.angle_alpha   90.00
_cell.angle_beta   90.00
_cell.angle_gamma   90.00
#
_symmetry.space_group_name_H-M   'P 1'
#
loop_
_entity.id
_entity.type
_entity.pdbx_description
1 polymer ?
#
loop_
_entity_poly.entity_id
_entity_poly.type
_entity_poly.pdbx_seq_one_letter_code
_entity_poly.pdbx_strand_id
1 'polypeptide(L)'
;MKRLPMRLFVGLMIVGLSCHAADVDTSHFAARQVRVDGHSYAYRVFLPAGWDSKRNWPIVLFLHGSGERGSDNRASLSQGLPPWLKDHAADFPAVVVIPQAPQDTYWYGTPEKMALAALQDSIEAFHGDRNRLYLTGLSMGGYGVWQIAADHPGMFAAVAVVCGGLLPPSDSPELHLQGVPVGKNPYAWLAHRITPLPAWIFHGAADDIVSPQGSRDMYAALQAQGDDVRYTEFPGVNHGSWVPAYATPELWPWMFSHRRDHQR
;
A
#
# COMPACT_ATOMS: atom_id res chain seq x y z
N MET A 1 76.63 15.09 6.72
CA MET A 1 75.31 15.65 7.10
C MET A 1 74.26 15.31 6.03
N LYS A 2 73.48 14.26 6.26
CA LYS A 2 72.40 13.82 5.30
C LYS A 2 71.09 14.39 5.80
N ARG A 3 70.44 15.22 4.99
CA ARG A 3 69.09 15.77 5.28
C ARG A 3 68.02 14.72 4.94
N LEU A 4 67.18 14.40 5.91
CA LEU A 4 65.98 13.53 5.78
C LEU A 4 64.80 14.35 5.22
N PRO A 5 64.00 13.86 4.26
CA PRO A 5 62.85 14.59 3.77
C PRO A 5 61.64 14.37 4.70
N MET A 6 61.02 15.47 5.10
CA MET A 6 59.81 15.57 5.87
C MET A 6 58.62 15.12 5.00
N ARG A 7 57.97 13.99 5.33
CA ARG A 7 56.74 13.53 4.67
C ARG A 7 55.54 14.27 5.25
N LEU A 8 54.93 15.08 4.42
CA LEU A 8 53.67 15.76 4.72
C LEU A 8 52.53 14.73 4.67
N PHE A 9 51.93 14.40 5.83
CA PHE A 9 50.69 13.61 5.89
C PHE A 9 49.49 14.54 5.60
N VAL A 10 48.91 14.45 4.44
CA VAL A 10 47.62 15.07 4.14
C VAL A 10 46.54 14.13 4.66
N GLY A 11 45.97 14.47 5.80
CA GLY A 11 44.83 13.78 6.37
C GLY A 11 43.56 14.09 5.54
N LEU A 12 43.05 13.11 4.82
CA LEU A 12 41.77 13.18 4.11
C LEU A 12 40.68 13.11 5.19
N MET A 13 40.08 14.25 5.53
CA MET A 13 38.83 14.28 6.31
C MET A 13 37.69 13.75 5.43
N ILE A 14 37.28 12.53 5.68
CA ILE A 14 36.00 12.00 5.15
C ILE A 14 34.90 12.66 5.98
N VAL A 15 34.30 13.71 5.43
CA VAL A 15 33.02 14.23 5.95
C VAL A 15 31.94 13.21 5.61
N GLY A 16 31.64 12.35 6.59
CA GLY A 16 30.50 11.47 6.51
C GLY A 16 29.22 12.31 6.46
N LEU A 17 28.60 12.44 5.30
CA LEU A 17 27.22 12.88 5.20
C LEU A 17 26.36 11.81 5.91
N SER A 18 26.05 12.04 7.18
CA SER A 18 24.95 11.33 7.84
C SER A 18 23.65 11.81 7.15
N CYS A 19 23.13 10.99 6.27
CA CYS A 19 21.77 11.16 5.76
C CYS A 19 20.84 10.98 6.98
N HIS A 20 20.45 12.09 7.62
CA HIS A 20 19.41 12.08 8.62
C HIS A 20 18.12 11.73 7.88
N ALA A 21 17.64 10.49 8.06
CA ALA A 21 16.27 10.16 7.71
C ALA A 21 15.39 11.21 8.41
N ALA A 22 14.61 11.96 7.64
CA ALA A 22 13.69 12.95 8.17
C ALA A 22 12.87 12.28 9.29
N ASP A 23 12.76 12.96 10.44
CA ASP A 23 12.08 12.38 11.61
C ASP A 23 10.60 12.23 11.28
N VAL A 24 10.17 11.00 11.02
CA VAL A 24 8.78 10.70 10.63
C VAL A 24 7.89 10.93 11.84
N ASP A 25 7.02 11.94 11.77
CA ASP A 25 6.03 12.22 12.80
C ASP A 25 5.02 11.06 12.92
N THR A 26 4.94 10.47 14.10
CA THR A 26 4.09 9.32 14.41
C THR A 26 2.91 9.68 15.34
N SER A 27 2.68 10.95 15.66
CA SER A 27 1.75 11.40 16.68
C SER A 27 0.29 10.97 16.44
N HIS A 28 -0.11 10.84 15.17
CA HIS A 28 -1.46 10.40 14.80
C HIS A 28 -1.60 8.88 14.61
N PHE A 29 -0.51 8.12 14.83
CA PHE A 29 -0.46 6.70 14.47
C PHE A 29 -0.06 5.84 15.68
N ALA A 30 -1.02 5.15 16.28
CA ALA A 30 -0.76 4.23 17.37
C ALA A 30 0.12 3.05 16.93
N ALA A 31 1.13 2.70 17.73
CA ALA A 31 1.97 1.54 17.48
C ALA A 31 1.32 0.27 18.04
N ARG A 32 1.31 -0.79 17.23
CA ARG A 32 0.77 -2.11 17.60
C ARG A 32 1.67 -3.23 17.06
N GLN A 33 1.37 -4.47 17.47
CA GLN A 33 2.06 -5.66 17.01
C GLN A 33 1.10 -6.82 16.85
N VAL A 34 1.38 -7.69 15.86
CA VAL A 34 0.72 -8.98 15.68
C VAL A 34 1.75 -10.10 15.64
N ARG A 35 1.31 -11.34 15.93
CA ARG A 35 2.15 -12.52 15.82
C ARG A 35 1.68 -13.38 14.65
N VAL A 36 2.62 -13.75 13.78
CA VAL A 36 2.39 -14.67 12.66
C VAL A 36 3.53 -15.69 12.63
N ASP A 37 3.20 -16.96 12.56
CA ASP A 37 4.16 -18.06 12.50
C ASP A 37 5.27 -17.96 13.58
N GLY A 38 4.89 -17.52 14.81
CA GLY A 38 5.80 -17.37 15.96
C GLY A 38 6.59 -16.07 16.02
N HIS A 39 6.59 -15.25 14.97
CA HIS A 39 7.29 -13.97 14.90
C HIS A 39 6.36 -12.79 15.19
N SER A 40 6.91 -11.71 15.75
CA SER A 40 6.19 -10.47 16.05
C SER A 40 6.44 -9.46 14.93
N TYR A 41 5.36 -8.86 14.41
CA TYR A 41 5.42 -7.85 13.36
C TYR A 41 4.74 -6.58 13.84
N ALA A 42 5.44 -5.46 13.72
CA ALA A 42 4.93 -4.15 14.09
C ALA A 42 4.06 -3.55 12.97
N TYR A 43 3.04 -2.79 13.37
CA TYR A 43 2.22 -2.02 12.45
C TYR A 43 1.73 -0.73 13.12
N ARG A 44 1.22 0.20 12.33
CA ARG A 44 0.60 1.45 12.80
C ARG A 44 -0.89 1.46 12.54
N VAL A 45 -1.60 2.20 13.38
CA VAL A 45 -3.03 2.42 13.21
C VAL A 45 -3.32 3.91 13.36
N PHE A 46 -3.97 4.47 12.35
CA PHE A 46 -4.61 5.77 12.45
C PHE A 46 -6.03 5.59 12.97
N LEU A 47 -6.41 6.39 13.96
CA LEU A 47 -7.78 6.46 14.47
C LEU A 47 -8.42 7.78 14.06
N PRO A 48 -9.67 7.75 13.55
CA PRO A 48 -10.38 8.97 13.18
C PRO A 48 -10.63 9.86 14.38
N ALA A 49 -10.72 11.16 14.17
CA ALA A 49 -11.16 12.10 15.21
C ALA A 49 -12.53 11.70 15.73
N GLY A 50 -12.69 11.68 17.06
CA GLY A 50 -13.94 11.24 17.68
C GLY A 50 -14.20 9.73 17.61
N TRP A 51 -13.15 8.92 17.38
CA TRP A 51 -13.28 7.46 17.52
C TRP A 51 -13.85 7.10 18.90
N ASP A 52 -14.85 6.24 18.89
CA ASP A 52 -15.44 5.66 20.10
C ASP A 52 -15.79 4.18 19.86
N SER A 53 -15.98 3.43 20.93
CA SER A 53 -16.34 2.01 20.90
C SER A 53 -17.85 1.73 20.77
N LYS A 54 -18.67 2.75 20.58
CA LYS A 54 -20.15 2.60 20.54
C LYS A 54 -20.69 2.33 19.14
N ARG A 55 -19.87 2.56 18.12
CA ARG A 55 -20.22 2.33 16.71
C ARG A 55 -19.16 1.53 15.98
N ASN A 56 -19.57 0.88 14.90
CA ASN A 56 -18.65 0.17 14.02
C ASN A 56 -18.07 1.13 12.98
N TRP A 57 -16.73 1.05 12.79
CA TRP A 57 -15.97 1.94 11.94
C TRP A 57 -15.58 1.28 10.60
N PRO A 58 -15.57 2.02 9.49
CA PRO A 58 -14.90 1.57 8.28
C PRO A 58 -13.43 1.32 8.57
N ILE A 59 -12.83 0.32 7.94
CA ILE A 59 -11.39 0.05 8.05
C ILE A 59 -10.75 0.04 6.67
N VAL A 60 -9.66 0.75 6.52
CA VAL A 60 -8.80 0.76 5.35
C VAL A 60 -7.49 0.05 5.68
N LEU A 61 -7.15 -1.00 4.96
CA LEU A 61 -5.82 -1.58 4.97
C LEU A 61 -4.98 -0.87 3.91
N PHE A 62 -3.86 -0.26 4.32
CA PHE A 62 -2.92 0.43 3.45
C PHE A 62 -1.62 -0.33 3.31
N LEU A 63 -1.20 -0.59 2.07
CA LEU A 63 0.04 -1.27 1.72
C LEU A 63 1.03 -0.28 1.10
N HIS A 64 2.17 -0.10 1.74
CA HIS A 64 3.24 0.80 1.30
C HIS A 64 4.05 0.25 0.11
N GLY A 65 4.88 1.07 -0.48
CA GLY A 65 5.81 0.71 -1.56
C GLY A 65 7.09 0.01 -1.08
N SER A 66 7.98 -0.29 -2.00
CA SER A 66 9.23 -1.01 -1.70
C SER A 66 10.21 -0.20 -0.83
N GLY A 67 10.17 1.13 -0.94
CA GLY A 67 11.05 2.03 -0.18
C GLY A 67 10.77 2.09 1.32
N GLU A 68 9.57 1.68 1.74
CA GLU A 68 9.12 1.74 3.13
C GLU A 68 9.25 0.40 3.88
N ARG A 69 9.84 -0.61 3.23
CA ARG A 69 10.14 -1.92 3.87
C ARG A 69 11.06 -1.75 5.07
N GLY A 70 10.97 -2.68 6.01
CA GLY A 70 11.80 -2.68 7.21
C GLY A 70 11.10 -3.24 8.44
N SER A 71 11.58 -2.82 9.62
CA SER A 71 11.04 -3.26 10.91
C SER A 71 11.00 -2.14 11.97
N ASP A 72 11.25 -0.89 11.55
CA ASP A 72 11.31 0.26 12.44
C ASP A 72 9.92 0.80 12.82
N ASN A 73 8.86 0.29 12.18
CA ASN A 73 7.47 0.74 12.33
C ASN A 73 7.30 2.27 12.11
N ARG A 74 8.14 2.86 11.24
CA ARG A 74 8.16 4.30 10.95
C ARG A 74 8.20 4.57 9.44
N ALA A 75 9.05 3.87 8.69
CA ALA A 75 9.20 4.09 7.25
C ALA A 75 7.87 3.92 6.51
N SER A 76 7.00 3.00 6.95
CA SER A 76 5.64 2.81 6.41
C SER A 76 4.72 4.03 6.48
N LEU A 77 5.12 5.06 7.24
CA LEU A 77 4.39 6.33 7.36
C LEU A 77 4.94 7.45 6.47
N SER A 78 6.01 7.21 5.70
CA SER A 78 6.73 8.26 4.99
C SER A 78 6.12 8.63 3.63
N GLN A 79 5.36 7.74 3.00
CA GLN A 79 4.81 7.93 1.65
C GLN A 79 3.33 7.54 1.55
N GLY A 80 2.66 8.06 0.54
CA GLY A 80 1.30 7.68 0.18
C GLY A 80 0.23 8.21 1.12
N LEU A 81 -0.64 7.32 1.60
CA LEU A 81 -1.79 7.68 2.44
C LEU A 81 -1.40 8.28 3.81
N PRO A 82 -0.40 7.79 4.55
CA PRO A 82 -0.12 8.32 5.89
C PRO A 82 0.24 9.81 5.94
N PRO A 83 1.10 10.39 5.07
CA PRO A 83 1.31 11.84 5.03
C PRO A 83 0.03 12.62 4.76
N TRP A 84 -0.80 12.17 3.81
CA TRP A 84 -2.07 12.80 3.49
C TRP A 84 -3.04 12.77 4.70
N LEU A 85 -3.09 11.67 5.47
CA LEU A 85 -3.93 11.55 6.66
C LEU A 85 -3.59 12.56 7.75
N LYS A 86 -2.33 12.97 7.89
CA LYS A 86 -1.95 13.97 8.91
C LYS A 86 -2.66 15.29 8.68
N ASP A 87 -2.73 15.71 7.41
CA ASP A 87 -3.37 16.97 7.03
C ASP A 87 -4.91 16.88 7.05
N HIS A 88 -5.46 15.65 7.07
CA HIS A 88 -6.90 15.37 7.03
C HIS A 88 -7.40 14.60 8.26
N ALA A 89 -6.60 14.58 9.34
CA ALA A 89 -6.90 13.77 10.53
C ALA A 89 -8.23 14.14 11.21
N ALA A 90 -8.66 15.40 11.10
CA ALA A 90 -9.91 15.87 11.69
C ALA A 90 -11.16 15.30 11.01
N ASP A 91 -11.10 15.03 9.71
CA ASP A 91 -12.28 14.76 8.87
C ASP A 91 -12.29 13.33 8.28
N PHE A 92 -11.18 12.60 8.35
CA PHE A 92 -11.12 11.26 7.77
C PHE A 92 -11.90 10.23 8.61
N PRO A 93 -12.96 9.59 8.08
CA PRO A 93 -13.95 8.88 8.89
C PRO A 93 -13.69 7.37 9.05
N ALA A 94 -12.45 6.92 8.91
CA ALA A 94 -12.12 5.48 8.96
C ALA A 94 -10.86 5.20 9.79
N VAL A 95 -10.79 4.01 10.37
CA VAL A 95 -9.56 3.45 10.93
C VAL A 95 -8.65 3.03 9.76
N VAL A 96 -7.35 3.37 9.83
CA VAL A 96 -6.38 2.92 8.81
C VAL A 96 -5.33 2.04 9.44
N VAL A 97 -5.16 0.83 8.90
CA VAL A 97 -4.18 -0.18 9.32
C VAL A 97 -2.99 -0.13 8.37
N ILE A 98 -1.80 0.08 8.91
CA ILE A 98 -0.58 0.35 8.17
C ILE A 98 0.50 -0.64 8.61
N PRO A 99 0.52 -1.88 8.08
CA PRO A 99 1.59 -2.83 8.34
C PRO A 99 2.88 -2.39 7.65
N GLN A 100 4.03 -2.90 8.13
CA GLN A 100 5.32 -2.69 7.48
C GLN A 100 5.88 -4.04 7.01
N ALA A 101 5.99 -4.22 5.70
CA ALA A 101 6.61 -5.41 5.12
C ALA A 101 8.10 -5.47 5.49
N PRO A 102 8.62 -6.64 5.89
CA PRO A 102 10.05 -6.81 6.16
C PRO A 102 10.91 -6.49 4.94
N GLN A 103 12.20 -6.21 5.19
CA GLN A 103 13.18 -5.98 4.13
C GLN A 103 13.21 -7.17 3.17
N ASP A 104 13.43 -6.90 1.89
CA ASP A 104 13.56 -7.89 0.81
C ASP A 104 12.37 -8.83 0.64
N THR A 105 11.17 -8.37 1.01
CA THR A 105 9.90 -9.10 0.82
C THR A 105 8.91 -8.31 -0.02
N TYR A 106 7.86 -9.00 -0.47
CA TYR A 106 6.73 -8.41 -1.22
C TYR A 106 5.42 -8.80 -0.52
N TRP A 107 4.29 -8.16 -0.91
CA TRP A 107 2.99 -8.37 -0.28
C TRP A 107 2.32 -9.69 -0.67
N TYR A 108 3.06 -10.81 -0.58
CA TYR A 108 2.54 -12.18 -0.68
C TYR A 108 3.23 -13.08 0.35
N GLY A 109 2.64 -14.25 0.64
CA GLY A 109 3.15 -15.17 1.66
C GLY A 109 3.13 -14.59 3.08
N THR A 110 4.27 -14.53 3.77
CA THR A 110 4.32 -14.04 5.17
C THR A 110 3.92 -12.57 5.31
N PRO A 111 4.36 -11.60 4.46
CA PRO A 111 3.88 -10.20 4.56
C PRO A 111 2.37 -10.05 4.34
N GLU A 112 1.77 -10.83 3.47
CA GLU A 112 0.32 -10.87 3.30
C GLU A 112 -0.38 -11.36 4.58
N LYS A 113 0.04 -12.51 5.12
CA LYS A 113 -0.49 -13.04 6.38
C LYS A 113 -0.38 -12.02 7.52
N MET A 114 0.76 -11.32 7.59
CA MET A 114 1.01 -10.27 8.57
C MET A 114 0.06 -9.09 8.39
N ALA A 115 -0.17 -8.63 7.16
CA ALA A 115 -1.10 -7.54 6.86
C ALA A 115 -2.54 -7.91 7.24
N LEU A 116 -2.96 -9.14 6.93
CA LEU A 116 -4.29 -9.63 7.27
C LEU A 116 -4.45 -9.88 8.78
N ALA A 117 -3.40 -10.31 9.47
CA ALA A 117 -3.41 -10.43 10.94
C ALA A 117 -3.55 -9.05 11.59
N ALA A 118 -2.83 -8.03 11.08
CA ALA A 118 -2.95 -6.64 11.56
C ALA A 118 -4.35 -6.07 11.29
N LEU A 119 -4.95 -6.38 10.14
CA LEU A 119 -6.33 -6.03 9.81
C LEU A 119 -7.30 -6.68 10.80
N GLN A 120 -7.18 -8.00 11.05
CA GLN A 120 -8.05 -8.73 11.96
C GLN A 120 -7.96 -8.21 13.40
N ASP A 121 -6.73 -7.98 13.92
CA ASP A 121 -6.50 -7.39 15.24
C ASP A 121 -7.15 -6.00 15.33
N SER A 122 -7.05 -5.20 14.27
CA SER A 122 -7.64 -3.86 14.24
C SER A 122 -9.18 -3.89 14.15
N ILE A 123 -9.78 -4.84 13.45
CA ILE A 123 -11.23 -5.06 13.43
C ILE A 123 -11.74 -5.31 14.86
N GLU A 124 -11.07 -6.16 15.60
CA GLU A 124 -11.46 -6.52 16.98
C GLU A 124 -11.19 -5.38 17.95
N ALA A 125 -10.00 -4.78 17.90
CA ALA A 125 -9.59 -3.74 18.84
C ALA A 125 -10.33 -2.41 18.65
N PHE A 126 -10.73 -2.07 17.43
CA PHE A 126 -11.29 -0.75 17.09
C PHE A 126 -12.73 -0.81 16.58
N HIS A 127 -13.46 -1.88 16.84
CA HIS A 127 -14.84 -2.06 16.41
C HIS A 127 -15.05 -1.87 14.90
N GLY A 128 -14.24 -2.59 14.10
CA GLY A 128 -14.30 -2.53 12.65
C GLY A 128 -15.59 -3.16 12.09
N ASP A 129 -16.22 -2.46 11.15
CA ASP A 129 -17.36 -3.01 10.39
C ASP A 129 -16.83 -3.97 9.31
N ARG A 130 -17.05 -5.25 9.49
CA ARG A 130 -16.61 -6.29 8.55
C ARG A 130 -17.21 -6.15 7.14
N ASN A 131 -18.30 -5.39 6.99
CA ASN A 131 -18.89 -5.10 5.69
C ASN A 131 -18.34 -3.82 5.04
N ARG A 132 -17.48 -3.08 5.75
CA ARG A 132 -16.83 -1.87 5.27
C ARG A 132 -15.32 -1.97 5.43
N LEU A 133 -14.75 -3.05 4.89
CA LEU A 133 -13.30 -3.25 4.79
C LEU A 133 -12.84 -2.80 3.40
N TYR A 134 -11.83 -1.97 3.35
CA TYR A 134 -11.27 -1.43 2.12
C TYR A 134 -9.78 -1.70 2.06
N LEU A 135 -9.24 -1.79 0.84
CA LEU A 135 -7.83 -2.07 0.63
C LEU A 135 -7.27 -1.05 -0.36
N THR A 136 -6.12 -0.48 -0.03
CA THR A 136 -5.38 0.41 -0.93
C THR A 136 -3.89 0.24 -0.77
N GLY A 137 -3.13 0.60 -1.80
CA GLY A 137 -1.68 0.53 -1.76
C GLY A 137 -1.04 1.18 -2.97
N LEU A 138 0.23 1.54 -2.83
CA LEU A 138 1.01 2.21 -3.87
C LEU A 138 2.19 1.34 -4.34
N SER A 139 2.52 1.39 -5.63
CA SER A 139 3.69 0.70 -6.20
C SER A 139 3.68 -0.78 -5.82
N MET A 140 4.70 -1.30 -5.13
CA MET A 140 4.72 -2.65 -4.55
C MET A 140 3.43 -2.95 -3.76
N GLY A 141 2.89 -1.98 -3.01
CA GLY A 141 1.61 -2.10 -2.32
C GLY A 141 0.42 -2.21 -3.27
N GLY A 142 0.48 -1.58 -4.43
CA GLY A 142 -0.52 -1.73 -5.48
C GLY A 142 -0.56 -3.15 -6.07
N TYR A 143 0.61 -3.79 -6.25
CA TYR A 143 0.70 -5.23 -6.56
C TYR A 143 0.10 -6.06 -5.42
N GLY A 144 0.40 -5.69 -4.17
CA GLY A 144 -0.16 -6.34 -2.99
C GLY A 144 -1.67 -6.25 -2.90
N VAL A 145 -2.27 -5.13 -3.33
CA VAL A 145 -3.74 -4.99 -3.40
C VAL A 145 -4.32 -6.05 -4.33
N TRP A 146 -3.76 -6.20 -5.53
CA TRP A 146 -4.22 -7.21 -6.47
C TRP A 146 -4.00 -8.65 -5.96
N GLN A 147 -2.85 -8.90 -5.31
CA GLN A 147 -2.55 -10.20 -4.72
C GLN A 147 -3.56 -10.58 -3.64
N ILE A 148 -3.76 -9.70 -2.66
CA ILE A 148 -4.68 -9.97 -1.55
C ILE A 148 -6.13 -10.09 -2.06
N ALA A 149 -6.52 -9.27 -3.04
CA ALA A 149 -7.85 -9.41 -3.65
C ALA A 149 -8.02 -10.76 -4.37
N ALA A 150 -6.97 -11.25 -5.04
CA ALA A 150 -6.98 -12.56 -5.69
C ALA A 150 -7.06 -13.72 -4.70
N ASP A 151 -6.33 -13.64 -3.58
CA ASP A 151 -6.24 -14.71 -2.60
C ASP A 151 -7.46 -14.73 -1.66
N HIS A 152 -8.10 -13.57 -1.47
CA HIS A 152 -9.26 -13.38 -0.58
C HIS A 152 -10.45 -12.72 -1.31
N PRO A 153 -10.99 -13.35 -2.37
CA PRO A 153 -12.11 -12.77 -3.12
C PRO A 153 -13.32 -12.54 -2.21
N GLY A 154 -13.95 -11.38 -2.35
CA GLY A 154 -15.09 -10.99 -1.53
C GLY A 154 -14.74 -10.51 -0.12
N MET A 155 -13.47 -10.35 0.25
CA MET A 155 -13.09 -9.82 1.57
C MET A 155 -13.32 -8.31 1.68
N PHE A 156 -13.07 -7.54 0.63
CA PHE A 156 -13.15 -6.08 0.67
C PHE A 156 -14.38 -5.55 -0.05
N ALA A 157 -14.90 -4.43 0.43
CA ALA A 157 -16.04 -3.74 -0.16
C ALA A 157 -15.64 -2.92 -1.40
N ALA A 158 -14.43 -2.38 -1.42
CA ALA A 158 -13.83 -1.71 -2.57
C ALA A 158 -12.30 -1.66 -2.42
N VAL A 159 -11.60 -1.46 -3.53
CA VAL A 159 -10.15 -1.29 -3.56
C VAL A 159 -9.73 -0.04 -4.33
N ALA A 160 -8.62 0.60 -3.91
CA ALA A 160 -7.95 1.64 -4.68
C ALA A 160 -6.49 1.24 -4.93
N VAL A 161 -6.08 1.17 -6.19
CA VAL A 161 -4.76 0.70 -6.59
C VAL A 161 -3.98 1.84 -7.22
N VAL A 162 -2.83 2.18 -6.65
CA VAL A 162 -2.03 3.31 -7.13
C VAL A 162 -0.69 2.81 -7.69
N CYS A 163 -0.40 3.14 -8.94
CA CYS A 163 0.81 2.77 -9.70
C CYS A 163 1.26 1.30 -9.47
N GLY A 164 0.31 0.39 -9.34
CA GLY A 164 0.54 -1.04 -9.21
C GLY A 164 0.47 -1.76 -10.55
N GLY A 165 0.80 -3.04 -10.55
CA GLY A 165 0.75 -3.88 -11.73
C GLY A 165 0.50 -5.35 -11.41
N LEU A 166 0.49 -6.19 -12.44
CA LEU A 166 0.39 -7.66 -12.32
C LEU A 166 1.66 -8.35 -12.84
N LEU A 167 2.31 -7.73 -13.81
CA LEU A 167 3.54 -8.21 -14.42
C LEU A 167 4.75 -7.51 -13.79
N PRO A 168 5.91 -8.16 -13.71
CA PRO A 168 7.08 -7.60 -13.06
C PRO A 168 7.63 -6.39 -13.83
N PRO A 169 8.07 -5.33 -13.12
CA PRO A 169 8.94 -4.33 -13.71
C PRO A 169 10.29 -4.94 -14.12
N SER A 170 11.01 -4.26 -15.00
CA SER A 170 12.27 -4.77 -15.56
C SER A 170 13.38 -5.00 -14.51
N ASP A 171 13.35 -4.20 -13.44
CA ASP A 171 14.36 -4.22 -12.37
C ASP A 171 13.90 -5.00 -11.11
N SER A 172 12.68 -5.53 -11.12
CA SER A 172 12.09 -6.24 -9.98
C SER A 172 11.32 -7.49 -10.42
N PRO A 173 12.00 -8.52 -10.94
CA PRO A 173 11.36 -9.70 -11.54
C PRO A 173 10.49 -10.50 -10.55
N GLU A 174 10.73 -10.39 -9.25
CA GLU A 174 9.96 -11.05 -8.21
C GLU A 174 8.63 -10.32 -7.90
N LEU A 175 8.49 -9.07 -8.34
CA LEU A 175 7.31 -8.25 -8.09
C LEU A 175 6.25 -8.50 -9.16
N HIS A 176 5.46 -9.54 -8.99
CA HIS A 176 4.37 -9.89 -9.89
C HIS A 176 3.24 -10.62 -9.16
N LEU A 177 2.06 -10.68 -9.77
CA LEU A 177 0.92 -11.43 -9.24
C LEU A 177 1.24 -12.92 -9.21
N GLN A 178 1.13 -13.54 -8.04
CA GLN A 178 1.33 -14.97 -7.83
C GLN A 178 0.07 -15.78 -8.16
N GLY A 179 0.23 -17.08 -8.43
CA GLY A 179 -0.89 -18.00 -8.56
C GLY A 179 -1.63 -17.96 -9.90
N VAL A 180 -1.20 -17.15 -10.86
CA VAL A 180 -1.78 -17.15 -12.21
C VAL A 180 -1.44 -18.47 -12.92
N PRO A 181 -2.43 -19.24 -13.41
CA PRO A 181 -2.14 -20.51 -14.08
C PRO A 181 -1.35 -20.31 -15.38
N VAL A 182 -0.46 -21.24 -15.67
CA VAL A 182 0.38 -21.19 -16.87
C VAL A 182 -0.48 -21.04 -18.15
N GLY A 183 -0.10 -20.11 -19.02
CA GLY A 183 -0.79 -19.85 -20.29
C GLY A 183 -2.07 -19.03 -20.16
N LYS A 184 -2.44 -18.56 -19.00
CA LYS A 184 -3.58 -17.64 -18.82
C LYS A 184 -3.10 -16.18 -18.92
N ASN A 185 -3.95 -15.33 -19.48
CA ASN A 185 -3.78 -13.89 -19.39
C ASN A 185 -4.02 -13.43 -17.95
N PRO A 186 -3.06 -12.80 -17.27
CA PRO A 186 -3.18 -12.46 -15.85
C PRO A 186 -4.29 -11.45 -15.56
N TYR A 187 -4.54 -10.52 -16.46
CA TYR A 187 -5.58 -9.50 -16.29
C TYR A 187 -6.98 -10.12 -16.36
N ALA A 188 -7.26 -10.90 -17.38
CA ALA A 188 -8.54 -11.59 -17.53
C ALA A 188 -8.77 -12.62 -16.41
N TRP A 189 -7.70 -13.33 -16.00
CA TRP A 189 -7.78 -14.29 -14.89
C TRP A 189 -8.11 -13.59 -13.57
N LEU A 190 -7.43 -12.49 -13.26
CA LEU A 190 -7.65 -11.74 -12.04
C LEU A 190 -9.05 -11.12 -12.04
N ALA A 191 -9.44 -10.43 -13.11
CA ALA A 191 -10.77 -9.81 -13.22
C ALA A 191 -11.88 -10.83 -12.94
N HIS A 192 -11.83 -11.98 -13.58
CA HIS A 192 -12.83 -13.06 -13.34
C HIS A 192 -12.82 -13.56 -11.89
N ARG A 193 -11.65 -13.59 -11.24
CA ARG A 193 -11.50 -14.13 -9.89
C ARG A 193 -12.02 -13.20 -8.80
N ILE A 194 -11.90 -11.87 -9.00
CA ILE A 194 -12.26 -10.88 -7.97
C ILE A 194 -13.64 -10.27 -8.16
N THR A 195 -14.28 -10.49 -9.31
CA THR A 195 -15.64 -10.00 -9.60
C THR A 195 -16.68 -10.56 -8.62
N PRO A 196 -17.61 -9.74 -8.11
CA PRO A 196 -17.71 -8.29 -8.25
C PRO A 196 -16.89 -7.57 -7.15
N LEU A 197 -15.88 -6.82 -7.53
CA LEU A 197 -15.12 -5.99 -6.59
C LEU A 197 -14.98 -4.57 -7.17
N PRO A 198 -15.65 -3.55 -6.60
CA PRO A 198 -15.45 -2.17 -6.98
C PRO A 198 -13.98 -1.77 -6.88
N ALA A 199 -13.42 -1.20 -7.95
CA ALA A 199 -12.01 -0.85 -8.03
C ALA A 199 -11.79 0.54 -8.63
N TRP A 200 -10.91 1.35 -8.02
CA TRP A 200 -10.42 2.57 -8.62
C TRP A 200 -8.90 2.47 -8.81
N ILE A 201 -8.47 2.54 -10.04
CA ILE A 201 -7.07 2.41 -10.43
C ILE A 201 -6.53 3.81 -10.75
N PHE A 202 -5.37 4.14 -10.19
CA PHE A 202 -4.66 5.41 -10.41
C PHE A 202 -3.26 5.15 -10.93
N HIS A 203 -2.82 5.93 -11.93
CA HIS A 203 -1.46 5.82 -12.46
C HIS A 203 -0.95 7.16 -12.99
N GLY A 204 0.36 7.36 -13.01
CA GLY A 204 1.00 8.46 -13.69
C GLY A 204 1.24 8.12 -15.16
N ALA A 205 0.85 8.98 -16.08
CA ALA A 205 1.04 8.73 -17.53
C ALA A 205 2.51 8.69 -17.97
N ALA A 206 3.41 9.30 -17.17
CA ALA A 206 4.85 9.34 -17.40
C ALA A 206 5.63 8.42 -16.43
N ASP A 207 4.97 7.40 -15.86
CA ASP A 207 5.60 6.43 -14.96
C ASP A 207 6.58 5.55 -15.75
N ASP A 208 7.87 5.67 -15.42
CA ASP A 208 9.00 4.97 -16.02
C ASP A 208 9.52 3.81 -15.15
N ILE A 209 8.93 3.58 -13.98
CA ILE A 209 9.23 2.48 -13.05
C ILE A 209 8.25 1.33 -13.23
N VAL A 210 6.95 1.63 -13.14
CA VAL A 210 5.87 0.67 -13.38
C VAL A 210 5.04 1.17 -14.56
N SER A 211 5.00 0.40 -15.64
CA SER A 211 4.30 0.82 -16.86
C SER A 211 2.80 1.04 -16.60
N PRO A 212 2.23 2.22 -16.98
CA PRO A 212 0.80 2.46 -16.87
C PRO A 212 -0.04 1.56 -17.77
N GLN A 213 0.59 0.88 -18.74
CA GLN A 213 -0.11 -0.07 -19.60
C GLN A 213 -0.76 -1.20 -18.80
N GLY A 214 -0.10 -1.69 -17.73
CA GLY A 214 -0.68 -2.71 -16.85
C GLY A 214 -1.99 -2.26 -16.17
N SER A 215 -2.06 -1.00 -15.78
CA SER A 215 -3.30 -0.42 -15.22
C SER A 215 -4.41 -0.26 -16.26
N ARG A 216 -4.07 0.12 -17.49
CA ARG A 216 -5.02 0.18 -18.61
C ARG A 216 -5.60 -1.20 -18.96
N ASP A 217 -4.72 -2.22 -18.99
CA ASP A 217 -5.10 -3.61 -19.27
C ASP A 217 -6.02 -4.17 -18.15
N MET A 218 -5.71 -3.87 -16.89
CA MET A 218 -6.55 -4.31 -15.77
C MET A 218 -7.90 -3.60 -15.75
N TYR A 219 -7.93 -2.30 -16.04
CA TYR A 219 -9.16 -1.55 -16.19
C TYR A 219 -10.05 -2.15 -17.29
N ALA A 220 -9.50 -2.42 -18.47
CA ALA A 220 -10.24 -3.05 -19.57
C ALA A 220 -10.76 -4.44 -19.21
N ALA A 221 -9.97 -5.23 -18.48
CA ALA A 221 -10.36 -6.57 -18.06
C ALA A 221 -11.53 -6.55 -17.05
N LEU A 222 -11.52 -5.62 -16.09
CA LEU A 222 -12.63 -5.44 -15.13
C LEU A 222 -13.88 -4.89 -15.80
N GLN A 223 -13.74 -3.92 -16.72
CA GLN A 223 -14.89 -3.44 -17.51
C GLN A 223 -15.55 -4.57 -18.30
N ALA A 224 -14.77 -5.49 -18.85
CA ALA A 224 -15.30 -6.65 -19.58
C ALA A 224 -16.11 -7.62 -18.71
N GLN A 225 -15.89 -7.61 -17.37
CA GLN A 225 -16.71 -8.36 -16.41
C GLN A 225 -17.98 -7.61 -15.98
N GLY A 226 -18.11 -6.32 -16.34
CA GLY A 226 -19.25 -5.48 -15.92
C GLY A 226 -19.07 -4.90 -14.50
N ASP A 227 -17.85 -4.90 -13.97
CA ASP A 227 -17.55 -4.38 -12.64
C ASP A 227 -17.66 -2.85 -12.55
N ASP A 228 -17.94 -2.33 -11.34
CA ASP A 228 -17.80 -0.90 -11.02
C ASP A 228 -16.30 -0.56 -10.93
N VAL A 229 -15.69 -0.26 -12.07
CA VAL A 229 -14.29 0.09 -12.17
C VAL A 229 -14.08 1.50 -12.68
N ARG A 230 -13.14 2.22 -12.04
CA ARG A 230 -12.69 3.56 -12.44
C ARG A 230 -11.20 3.55 -12.74
N TYR A 231 -10.79 4.38 -13.67
CA TYR A 231 -9.39 4.60 -13.98
C TYR A 231 -9.11 6.10 -14.09
N THR A 232 -8.07 6.55 -13.38
CA THR A 232 -7.56 7.92 -13.46
C THR A 232 -6.08 7.86 -13.79
N GLU A 233 -5.72 8.41 -14.95
CA GLU A 233 -4.33 8.54 -15.38
C GLU A 233 -3.95 10.03 -15.33
N PHE A 234 -2.89 10.35 -14.57
CA PHE A 234 -2.46 11.73 -14.37
C PHE A 234 -1.45 12.14 -15.43
N PRO A 235 -1.79 13.06 -16.37
CA PRO A 235 -0.87 13.52 -17.41
C PRO A 235 0.41 14.12 -16.83
N GLY A 236 1.58 13.70 -17.36
CA GLY A 236 2.89 14.21 -16.95
C GLY A 236 3.36 13.79 -15.55
N VAL A 237 2.58 13.05 -14.80
CA VAL A 237 2.96 12.50 -13.49
C VAL A 237 3.75 11.22 -13.72
N ASN A 238 4.89 11.11 -13.05
CA ASN A 238 5.73 9.91 -13.02
C ASN A 238 5.25 8.89 -11.96
N HIS A 239 6.15 8.06 -11.43
CA HIS A 239 5.83 7.02 -10.43
C HIS A 239 5.15 7.56 -9.17
N GLY A 240 5.38 8.83 -8.79
CA GLY A 240 4.82 9.48 -7.59
C GLY A 240 3.31 9.78 -7.64
N SER A 241 2.53 9.05 -8.43
CA SER A 241 1.09 9.28 -8.63
C SER A 241 0.23 9.10 -7.38
N TRP A 242 0.76 8.56 -6.29
CA TRP A 242 0.04 8.47 -5.01
C TRP A 242 -0.27 9.85 -4.39
N VAL A 243 0.53 10.88 -4.69
CA VAL A 243 0.25 12.22 -4.18
C VAL A 243 -1.08 12.74 -4.70
N PRO A 244 -1.32 12.87 -6.03
CA PRO A 244 -2.61 13.29 -6.55
C PRO A 244 -3.71 12.23 -6.34
N ALA A 245 -3.39 10.93 -6.30
CA ALA A 245 -4.39 9.88 -6.12
C ALA A 245 -5.11 9.98 -4.77
N TYR A 246 -4.37 10.04 -3.65
CA TYR A 246 -4.99 10.17 -2.32
C TYR A 246 -5.60 11.55 -2.06
N ALA A 247 -5.19 12.57 -2.81
CA ALA A 247 -5.78 13.91 -2.80
C ALA A 247 -7.00 14.06 -3.73
N THR A 248 -7.38 13.01 -4.48
CA THR A 248 -8.57 13.03 -5.33
C THR A 248 -9.84 13.15 -4.47
N PRO A 249 -10.62 14.23 -4.57
CA PRO A 249 -11.73 14.50 -3.63
C PRO A 249 -12.81 13.43 -3.64
N GLU A 250 -13.03 12.79 -4.78
CA GLU A 250 -14.06 11.78 -4.97
C GLU A 250 -13.66 10.38 -4.47
N LEU A 251 -12.36 10.12 -4.23
CA LEU A 251 -11.86 8.79 -3.88
C LEU A 251 -12.53 8.25 -2.61
N TRP A 252 -12.47 9.02 -1.53
CA TRP A 252 -12.93 8.54 -0.23
C TRP A 252 -14.46 8.45 -0.14
N PRO A 253 -15.26 9.44 -0.62
CA PRO A 253 -16.71 9.29 -0.72
C PRO A 253 -17.13 8.09 -1.59
N TRP A 254 -16.47 7.86 -2.73
CA TRP A 254 -16.72 6.70 -3.56
C TRP A 254 -16.40 5.40 -2.82
N MET A 255 -15.21 5.27 -2.25
CA MET A 255 -14.78 4.08 -1.54
C MET A 255 -15.75 3.72 -0.40
N PHE A 256 -16.12 4.70 0.43
CA PHE A 256 -16.99 4.48 1.58
C PHE A 256 -18.47 4.32 1.23
N SER A 257 -18.88 4.59 -0.01
CA SER A 257 -20.24 4.29 -0.50
C SER A 257 -20.47 2.79 -0.69
N HIS A 258 -19.39 2.00 -0.87
CA HIS A 258 -19.50 0.56 -1.05
C HIS A 258 -19.56 -0.18 0.29
N ARG A 259 -20.38 -1.21 0.31
CA ARG A 259 -20.48 -2.19 1.42
C ARG A 259 -20.51 -3.59 0.82
N ARG A 260 -19.96 -4.53 1.56
CA ARG A 260 -20.20 -5.94 1.23
C ARG A 260 -21.64 -6.28 1.59
N ASP A 261 -22.40 -6.70 0.62
CA ASP A 261 -23.66 -7.36 0.92
C ASP A 261 -23.37 -8.75 1.48
N HIS A 262 -24.09 -9.13 2.55
CA HIS A 262 -24.06 -10.52 2.96
C HIS A 262 -24.62 -11.32 1.79
N GLN A 263 -23.76 -12.04 1.06
CA GLN A 263 -24.25 -13.09 0.17
C GLN A 263 -25.06 -14.05 1.04
N ARG A 264 -26.36 -14.08 0.74
CA ARG A 264 -27.32 -14.99 1.36
C ARG A 264 -27.01 -16.42 0.96
#